data_92276ae16633ad442995dfcf88c5e243
#
_entry.id   92276ae16633ad442995dfcf88c5e243
#
_cell.length_a   1.000
_cell.length_b   1.000
_cell.length_c   1.000
_cell.angle_alpha   90.00
_cell.angle_beta   90.00
_cell.angle_gamma   90.00
#
_symmetry.space_group_name_H-M   'P 1'
#
loop_
_entity.id
_entity.type
_entity.pdbx_description
1 polymer ?
#
loop_
_entity_poly.entity_id
_entity_poly.type
_entity_poly.pdbx_seq_one_letter_code
_entity_poly.pdbx_strand_id
1 'polypeptide(L)'
;MAERILLVRLSAMGDIVFASPLVAAFCRRYPDASISWLVAEPFADLLACDPMIDEVIILPTRLWGRLLRERRYLALAREVRAFVTGLRRHRFDLAVDLQGLIKSGIWVGLSGASRRIGLGSREGSQHFMHRVIDRNGGRRERIASEYLFLAEQLGLPVDDFSMRVAVSPEAAA
;
A
#
# COMPACT_ATOMS: atom_id res chain seq x y z
N MET A 1 -0.79 21.79 -5.46
CA MET A 1 -1.74 20.75 -5.90
C MET A 1 -1.74 19.68 -4.83
N ALA A 2 -2.91 19.21 -4.42
CA ALA A 2 -3.03 18.09 -3.49
C ALA A 2 -2.29 16.86 -4.08
N GLU A 3 -1.44 16.20 -3.29
CA GLU A 3 -0.76 14.97 -3.72
C GLU A 3 -1.72 13.79 -3.61
N ARG A 4 -1.71 12.89 -4.60
CA ARG A 4 -2.42 11.61 -4.58
C ARG A 4 -1.41 10.52 -4.28
N ILE A 5 -1.55 9.91 -3.12
CA ILE A 5 -0.58 8.95 -2.59
C ILE A 5 -1.19 7.56 -2.56
N LEU A 6 -0.51 6.59 -3.15
CA LEU A 6 -0.86 5.18 -3.09
C LEU A 6 0.10 4.43 -2.17
N LEU A 7 -0.42 3.86 -1.10
CA LEU A 7 0.31 2.92 -0.25
C LEU A 7 -0.03 1.49 -0.69
N VAL A 8 0.98 0.66 -0.90
CA VAL A 8 0.78 -0.72 -1.36
C VAL A 8 1.32 -1.71 -0.33
N ARG A 9 0.41 -2.34 0.40
CA ARG A 9 0.69 -3.47 1.29
C ARG A 9 -0.43 -4.49 1.16
N LEU A 10 -0.18 -5.58 0.45
CA LEU A 10 -1.23 -6.55 0.10
C LEU A 10 -1.53 -7.52 1.24
N SER A 11 -0.55 -7.83 2.07
CA SER A 11 -0.57 -8.81 3.17
C SER A 11 0.73 -8.68 4.00
N ALA A 12 0.89 -9.25 5.21
CA ALA A 12 -0.13 -9.92 6.00
C ALA A 12 -0.78 -8.92 6.98
N MET A 13 -1.77 -9.40 7.78
CA MET A 13 -2.51 -8.57 8.74
C MET A 13 -1.58 -7.76 9.67
N GLY A 14 -0.63 -8.41 10.35
CA GLY A 14 0.30 -7.75 11.25
C GLY A 14 1.13 -6.66 10.58
N ASP A 15 1.59 -6.90 9.35
CA ASP A 15 2.38 -5.93 8.61
C ASP A 15 1.56 -4.71 8.15
N ILE A 16 0.25 -4.90 7.88
CA ILE A 16 -0.67 -3.80 7.57
C ILE A 16 -0.82 -2.92 8.81
N VAL A 17 -1.03 -3.52 9.98
CA VAL A 17 -1.11 -2.80 11.26
C VAL A 17 0.19 -2.07 11.57
N PHE A 18 1.34 -2.72 11.38
CA PHE A 18 2.66 -2.10 11.60
C PHE A 18 2.95 -0.94 10.64
N ALA A 19 2.35 -0.93 9.46
CA ALA A 19 2.49 0.14 8.48
C ALA A 19 1.49 1.30 8.70
N SER A 20 0.45 1.12 9.53
CA SER A 20 -0.61 2.12 9.74
C SER A 20 -0.11 3.50 10.20
N PRO A 21 0.98 3.65 11.01
CA PRO A 21 1.49 4.96 11.39
C PRO A 21 1.92 5.82 10.21
N LEU A 22 2.29 5.20 9.07
CA LEU A 22 2.65 5.94 7.86
C LEU A 22 1.51 6.79 7.33
N VAL A 23 0.25 6.32 7.43
CA VAL A 23 -0.93 7.08 6.99
C VAL A 23 -0.98 8.41 7.71
N ALA A 24 -0.93 8.39 9.05
CA ALA A 24 -0.93 9.61 9.87
C ALA A 24 0.27 10.50 9.57
N ALA A 25 1.45 9.93 9.34
CA ALA A 25 2.66 10.68 9.00
C ALA A 25 2.53 11.36 7.64
N PHE A 26 1.94 10.71 6.64
CA PHE A 26 1.64 11.31 5.34
C PHE A 26 0.60 12.43 5.46
N CYS A 27 -0.52 12.22 6.19
CA CYS A 27 -1.54 13.25 6.42
C CYS A 27 -0.95 14.49 7.08
N ARG A 28 -0.08 14.33 8.09
CA ARG A 28 0.57 15.46 8.75
C ARG A 28 1.53 16.21 7.84
N ARG A 29 2.24 15.50 6.97
CA ARG A 29 3.20 16.14 6.04
C ARG A 29 2.53 16.80 4.86
N TYR A 30 1.41 16.25 4.41
CA TYR A 30 0.65 16.69 3.25
C TYR A 30 -0.85 16.76 3.60
N PRO A 31 -1.29 17.82 4.30
CA PRO A 31 -2.66 17.92 4.82
C PRO A 31 -3.76 17.84 3.73
N ASP A 32 -3.43 18.26 2.52
CA ASP A 32 -4.35 18.25 1.38
C ASP A 32 -4.20 16.99 0.50
N ALA A 33 -3.36 16.02 0.90
CA ALA A 33 -3.16 14.81 0.11
C ALA A 33 -4.35 13.86 0.24
N SER A 34 -4.66 13.17 -0.86
CA SER A 34 -5.55 12.02 -0.84
C SER A 34 -4.74 10.74 -0.73
N ILE A 35 -5.05 9.92 0.29
CA ILE A 35 -4.36 8.67 0.57
C ILE A 35 -5.22 7.49 0.17
N SER A 36 -4.74 6.70 -0.78
CA SER A 36 -5.33 5.41 -1.14
C SER A 36 -4.44 4.27 -0.68
N TRP A 37 -5.06 3.17 -0.26
CA TRP A 37 -4.32 1.96 0.14
C TRP A 37 -4.73 0.77 -0.72
N LEU A 38 -3.78 0.16 -1.43
CA LEU A 38 -3.99 -1.08 -2.17
C LEU A 38 -3.70 -2.29 -1.27
N VAL A 39 -4.72 -3.11 -1.07
CA VAL A 39 -4.69 -4.28 -0.18
C VAL A 39 -5.33 -5.49 -0.86
N ALA A 40 -4.94 -6.71 -0.47
CA ALA A 40 -5.62 -7.92 -0.92
C ALA A 40 -6.97 -8.08 -0.19
N GLU A 41 -7.96 -8.60 -0.93
CA GLU A 41 -9.36 -8.73 -0.49
C GLU A 41 -9.55 -9.26 0.94
N PRO A 42 -8.81 -10.28 1.44
CA PRO A 42 -9.01 -10.80 2.80
C PRO A 42 -8.66 -9.83 3.94
N PHE A 43 -7.97 -8.72 3.64
CA PHE A 43 -7.48 -7.77 4.64
C PHE A 43 -8.09 -6.38 4.51
N ALA A 44 -9.07 -6.21 3.60
CA ALA A 44 -9.66 -4.90 3.32
C ALA A 44 -10.36 -4.28 4.53
N ASP A 45 -11.03 -5.12 5.32
CA ASP A 45 -11.79 -4.69 6.51
C ASP A 45 -10.91 -4.03 7.58
N LEU A 46 -9.61 -4.36 7.63
CA LEU A 46 -8.66 -3.73 8.57
C LEU A 46 -8.49 -2.23 8.33
N LEU A 47 -8.74 -1.78 7.11
CA LEU A 47 -8.50 -0.41 6.66
C LEU A 47 -9.81 0.36 6.43
N ALA A 48 -10.93 -0.35 6.31
CA ALA A 48 -12.21 0.22 5.87
C ALA A 48 -12.76 1.32 6.80
N CYS A 49 -12.38 1.28 8.09
CA CYS A 49 -12.85 2.24 9.09
C CYS A 49 -11.83 3.33 9.42
N ASP A 50 -10.66 3.34 8.79
CA ASP A 50 -9.64 4.36 9.06
C ASP A 50 -10.02 5.70 8.39
N PRO A 51 -10.37 6.75 9.16
CA PRO A 51 -10.81 8.02 8.60
C PRO A 51 -9.70 8.80 7.89
N MET A 52 -8.44 8.35 8.00
CA MET A 52 -7.30 8.97 7.32
C MET A 52 -7.01 8.34 5.95
N ILE A 53 -7.72 7.27 5.58
CA ILE A 53 -7.61 6.63 4.27
C ILE A 53 -8.83 7.03 3.45
N ASP A 54 -8.60 7.81 2.39
CA ASP A 54 -9.69 8.28 1.53
C ASP A 54 -10.27 7.13 0.69
N GLU A 55 -9.46 6.15 0.33
CA GLU A 55 -9.90 5.02 -0.47
C GLU A 55 -9.12 3.73 -0.20
N VAL A 56 -9.83 2.65 0.06
CA VAL A 56 -9.27 1.30 0.12
C VAL A 56 -9.49 0.60 -1.22
N ILE A 57 -8.41 0.44 -1.99
CA ILE A 57 -8.43 -0.25 -3.29
C ILE A 57 -8.22 -1.74 -3.05
N ILE A 58 -9.25 -2.53 -3.35
CA ILE A 58 -9.24 -3.97 -3.06
C ILE A 58 -8.76 -4.75 -4.29
N LEU A 59 -7.67 -5.49 -4.14
CA LEU A 59 -7.19 -6.41 -5.16
C LEU A 59 -8.05 -7.69 -5.15
N PRO A 60 -8.82 -8.01 -6.22
CA PRO A 60 -9.81 -9.09 -6.21
C PRO A 60 -9.18 -10.48 -6.36
N THR A 61 -8.36 -10.86 -5.39
CA THR A 61 -7.53 -12.06 -5.42
C THR A 61 -8.33 -13.35 -5.50
N ARG A 62 -9.54 -13.40 -4.90
CA ARG A 62 -10.42 -14.58 -4.95
C ARG A 62 -11.00 -14.79 -6.35
N LEU A 63 -11.49 -13.72 -6.98
CA LEU A 63 -12.02 -13.78 -8.34
C LEU A 63 -10.93 -14.25 -9.31
N TRP A 64 -9.75 -13.64 -9.26
CA TRP A 64 -8.66 -13.99 -10.17
C TRP A 64 -8.13 -15.39 -9.93
N GLY A 65 -8.02 -15.83 -8.67
CA GLY A 65 -7.66 -17.20 -8.32
C GLY A 65 -8.67 -18.23 -8.84
N ARG A 66 -9.97 -17.92 -8.81
CA ARG A 66 -11.03 -18.76 -9.40
C ARG A 66 -10.88 -18.85 -10.91
N LEU A 67 -10.80 -17.70 -11.61
CA LEU A 67 -10.66 -17.66 -13.07
C LEU A 67 -9.42 -18.41 -13.56
N LEU A 68 -8.32 -18.33 -12.81
CA LEU A 68 -7.10 -19.07 -13.10
C LEU A 68 -7.30 -20.59 -12.96
N ARG A 69 -7.93 -21.06 -11.89
CA ARG A 69 -8.24 -22.48 -11.67
C ARG A 69 -9.19 -23.03 -12.74
N GLU A 70 -10.15 -22.21 -13.17
CA GLU A 70 -11.11 -22.54 -14.23
C GLU A 70 -10.51 -22.44 -15.65
N ARG A 71 -9.21 -22.08 -15.77
CA ARG A 71 -8.50 -21.85 -17.04
C ARG A 71 -9.16 -20.80 -17.95
N ARG A 72 -9.88 -19.84 -17.36
CA ARG A 72 -10.57 -18.75 -18.05
C ARG A 72 -9.65 -17.57 -18.28
N TYR A 73 -8.57 -17.78 -19.00
CA TYR A 73 -7.47 -16.82 -19.15
C TYR A 73 -7.90 -15.49 -19.81
N LEU A 74 -8.81 -15.54 -20.80
CA LEU A 74 -9.31 -14.31 -21.45
C LEU A 74 -10.16 -13.46 -20.50
N ALA A 75 -10.99 -14.11 -19.66
CA ALA A 75 -11.74 -13.41 -18.63
C ALA A 75 -10.80 -12.79 -17.59
N LEU A 76 -9.80 -13.55 -17.12
CA LEU A 76 -8.79 -13.04 -16.19
C LEU A 76 -8.04 -11.82 -16.77
N ALA A 77 -7.58 -11.91 -18.02
CA ALA A 77 -6.88 -10.81 -18.67
C ALA A 77 -7.75 -9.54 -18.78
N ARG A 78 -9.06 -9.71 -19.06
CA ARG A 78 -10.03 -8.59 -19.09
C ARG A 78 -10.19 -7.95 -17.71
N GLU A 79 -10.35 -8.75 -16.66
CA GLU A 79 -10.47 -8.27 -15.28
C GLU A 79 -9.20 -7.53 -14.82
N VAL A 80 -8.02 -8.10 -15.06
CA VAL A 80 -6.74 -7.45 -14.74
C VAL A 80 -6.59 -6.12 -15.49
N ARG A 81 -6.93 -6.11 -16.80
CA ARG A 81 -6.89 -4.86 -17.58
C ARG A 81 -7.85 -3.81 -17.05
N ALA A 82 -9.07 -4.20 -16.70
CA ALA A 82 -10.07 -3.29 -16.11
C ALA A 82 -9.56 -2.70 -14.79
N PHE A 83 -9.00 -3.54 -13.91
CA PHE A 83 -8.41 -3.11 -12.66
C PHE A 83 -7.26 -2.11 -12.86
N VAL A 84 -6.31 -2.42 -13.74
CA VAL A 84 -5.19 -1.52 -14.05
C VAL A 84 -5.67 -0.19 -14.63
N THR A 85 -6.70 -0.24 -15.49
CA THR A 85 -7.29 0.98 -16.06
C THR A 85 -7.95 1.83 -14.97
N GLY A 86 -8.66 1.21 -14.04
CA GLY A 86 -9.20 1.88 -12.85
C GLY A 86 -8.11 2.51 -12.01
N LEU A 87 -7.10 1.71 -11.65
CA LEU A 87 -5.97 2.16 -10.83
C LEU A 87 -5.25 3.39 -11.43
N ARG A 88 -5.05 3.42 -12.75
CA ARG A 88 -4.42 4.55 -13.46
C ARG A 88 -5.27 5.81 -13.50
N ARG A 89 -6.60 5.71 -13.38
CA ARG A 89 -7.49 6.89 -13.37
C ARG A 89 -7.30 7.76 -12.14
N HIS A 90 -6.78 7.20 -11.04
CA HIS A 90 -6.45 7.96 -9.84
C HIS A 90 -5.30 8.96 -10.06
N ARG A 91 -4.42 8.73 -11.06
CA ARG A 91 -3.30 9.62 -11.40
C ARG A 91 -2.43 9.92 -10.19
N PHE A 92 -1.96 8.88 -9.52
CA PHE A 92 -1.11 9.00 -8.34
C PHE A 92 0.18 9.77 -8.63
N ASP A 93 0.51 10.69 -7.74
CA ASP A 93 1.78 11.42 -7.76
C ASP A 93 2.89 10.60 -7.13
N LEU A 94 2.55 9.84 -6.07
CA LEU A 94 3.46 8.98 -5.33
C LEU A 94 2.83 7.61 -5.11
N ALA A 95 3.58 6.54 -5.37
CA ALA A 95 3.25 5.18 -4.92
C ALA A 95 4.38 4.63 -4.06
N VAL A 96 4.04 4.05 -2.93
CA VAL A 96 5.01 3.48 -1.98
C VAL A 96 4.73 1.99 -1.80
N ASP A 97 5.67 1.15 -2.23
CA ASP A 97 5.65 -0.29 -1.97
C ASP A 97 6.17 -0.58 -0.56
N LEU A 98 5.27 -0.90 0.35
CA LEU A 98 5.57 -1.25 1.74
C LEU A 98 5.89 -2.74 1.92
N GLN A 99 5.71 -3.55 0.87
CA GLN A 99 5.91 -5.00 0.91
C GLN A 99 7.27 -5.42 0.35
N GLY A 100 7.73 -4.75 -0.72
CA GLY A 100 9.03 -4.98 -1.34
C GLY A 100 9.18 -6.32 -2.07
N LEU A 101 8.08 -6.94 -2.49
CA LEU A 101 8.04 -8.20 -3.23
C LEU A 101 7.55 -7.97 -4.65
N ILE A 102 7.88 -8.90 -5.59
CA ILE A 102 7.44 -8.79 -6.98
C ILE A 102 5.92 -8.60 -7.11
N LYS A 103 5.14 -9.30 -6.29
CA LYS A 103 3.67 -9.23 -6.30
C LYS A 103 3.10 -7.85 -5.94
N SER A 104 3.78 -7.05 -5.12
CA SER A 104 3.40 -5.67 -4.81
C SER A 104 4.01 -4.69 -5.79
N GLY A 105 5.27 -4.89 -6.16
CA GLY A 105 6.00 -4.04 -7.09
C GLY A 105 5.34 -3.94 -8.46
N ILE A 106 4.75 -5.02 -8.97
CA ILE A 106 3.98 -5.01 -10.22
C ILE A 106 2.83 -3.98 -10.15
N TRP A 107 2.07 -3.94 -9.06
CA TRP A 107 0.95 -3.00 -8.92
C TRP A 107 1.42 -1.56 -8.79
N VAL A 108 2.52 -1.33 -8.08
CA VAL A 108 3.17 -0.01 -8.04
C VAL A 108 3.60 0.43 -9.44
N GLY A 109 4.23 -0.46 -10.22
CA GLY A 109 4.58 -0.18 -11.61
C GLY A 109 3.38 0.11 -12.50
N LEU A 110 2.32 -0.71 -12.36
CA LEU A 110 1.09 -0.58 -13.16
C LEU A 110 0.21 0.60 -12.75
N SER A 111 0.37 1.16 -11.55
CA SER A 111 -0.39 2.32 -11.07
C SER A 111 -0.19 3.57 -11.93
N GLY A 112 0.96 3.65 -12.62
CA GLY A 112 1.32 4.82 -13.41
C GLY A 112 1.75 6.03 -12.57
N ALA A 113 2.04 5.83 -11.27
CA ALA A 113 2.48 6.89 -10.39
C ALA A 113 3.77 7.56 -10.88
N SER A 114 3.83 8.89 -10.77
CA SER A 114 4.97 9.70 -11.24
C SER A 114 6.23 9.41 -10.43
N ARG A 115 6.09 9.17 -9.12
CA ARG A 115 7.17 8.77 -8.21
C ARG A 115 6.83 7.41 -7.60
N ARG A 116 7.79 6.50 -7.61
CA ARG A 116 7.62 5.14 -7.07
C ARG A 116 8.77 4.81 -6.15
N ILE A 117 8.46 4.50 -4.89
CA ILE A 117 9.43 4.23 -3.84
C ILE A 117 9.13 2.84 -3.27
N GLY A 118 10.16 2.03 -3.09
CA GLY A 118 10.03 0.70 -2.51
C GLY A 118 10.80 0.57 -1.20
N LEU A 119 10.20 -0.08 -0.21
CA LEU A 119 10.86 -0.45 1.04
C LEU A 119 11.43 -1.86 0.92
N GLY A 120 12.76 -1.98 0.90
CA GLY A 120 13.47 -3.25 0.81
C GLY A 120 13.10 -4.09 -0.41
N SER A 121 12.90 -3.42 -1.55
CA SER A 121 12.48 -4.09 -2.79
C SER A 121 13.44 -5.18 -3.21
N ARG A 122 12.94 -6.38 -3.40
CA ARG A 122 13.66 -7.61 -3.76
C ARG A 122 12.84 -8.45 -4.75
N GLU A 123 13.35 -9.59 -5.15
CA GLU A 123 12.67 -10.53 -6.07
C GLU A 123 12.27 -9.89 -7.41
N GLY A 124 12.99 -8.86 -7.86
CA GLY A 124 12.68 -8.14 -9.08
C GLY A 124 11.76 -6.92 -8.91
N SER A 125 11.17 -6.69 -7.70
CA SER A 125 10.30 -5.53 -7.46
C SER A 125 11.04 -4.20 -7.60
N GLN A 126 12.35 -4.17 -7.35
CA GLN A 126 13.20 -2.98 -7.52
C GLN A 126 13.14 -2.39 -8.92
N HIS A 127 12.90 -3.20 -9.96
CA HIS A 127 12.81 -2.71 -11.34
C HIS A 127 11.57 -1.83 -11.61
N PHE A 128 10.58 -1.88 -10.74
CA PHE A 128 9.39 -1.03 -10.83
C PHE A 128 9.54 0.28 -10.06
N MET A 129 10.59 0.42 -9.24
CA MET A 129 10.80 1.57 -8.36
C MET A 129 11.77 2.57 -8.97
N HIS A 130 11.55 3.87 -8.69
CA HIS A 130 12.52 4.92 -8.99
C HIS A 130 13.56 5.06 -7.86
N ARG A 131 13.15 4.74 -6.63
CA ARG A 131 14.04 4.74 -5.45
C ARG A 131 13.69 3.53 -4.56
N VAL A 132 14.70 2.84 -4.09
CA VAL A 132 14.57 1.78 -3.07
C VAL A 132 15.20 2.27 -1.78
N ILE A 133 14.49 2.14 -0.66
CA ILE A 133 14.97 2.40 0.69
C ILE A 133 15.19 1.05 1.35
N ASP A 134 16.39 0.84 1.89
CA ASP A 134 16.75 -0.44 2.49
C ASP A 134 16.03 -0.66 3.84
N ARG A 135 15.52 -1.87 4.07
CA ARG A 135 14.92 -2.28 5.35
C ARG A 135 15.91 -2.33 6.50
N ASN A 136 17.20 -2.53 6.20
CA ASN A 136 18.25 -2.71 7.21
C ASN A 136 18.52 -1.45 8.04
N GLY A 137 17.98 -0.28 7.67
CA GLY A 137 18.03 0.94 8.47
C GLY A 137 17.15 0.90 9.72
N GLY A 138 16.16 -0.01 9.79
CA GLY A 138 15.34 -0.21 10.99
C GLY A 138 16.10 -0.93 12.11
N ARG A 139 15.80 -0.57 13.36
CA ARG A 139 16.35 -1.26 14.54
C ARG A 139 15.70 -2.63 14.66
N ARG A 140 16.47 -3.71 14.56
CA ARG A 140 15.98 -5.10 14.63
C ARG A 140 15.21 -5.45 15.90
N GLU A 141 15.38 -4.67 16.97
CA GLU A 141 14.77 -4.86 18.28
C GLU A 141 13.33 -4.33 18.37
N ARG A 142 12.87 -3.55 17.39
CA ARG A 142 11.52 -2.97 17.38
C ARG A 142 10.77 -3.44 16.15
N ILE A 143 9.69 -4.16 16.37
CA ILE A 143 8.69 -4.48 15.35
C ILE A 143 8.21 -3.15 14.73
N ALA A 144 8.09 -3.10 13.42
CA ALA A 144 7.74 -1.90 12.65
C ALA A 144 8.81 -0.78 12.55
N SER A 145 10.01 -0.96 13.10
CA SER A 145 11.08 0.04 12.98
C SER A 145 11.47 0.34 11.52
N GLU A 146 11.24 -0.58 10.60
CA GLU A 146 11.47 -0.38 9.17
C GLU A 146 10.53 0.68 8.57
N TYR A 147 9.29 0.79 9.06
CA TYR A 147 8.34 1.82 8.61
C TYR A 147 8.66 3.19 9.21
N LEU A 148 9.15 3.22 10.46
CA LEU A 148 9.67 4.44 11.08
C LEU A 148 10.87 4.95 10.28
N PHE A 149 11.83 4.08 9.97
CA PHE A 149 12.99 4.43 9.15
C PHE A 149 12.56 4.93 7.75
N LEU A 150 11.58 4.27 7.13
CA LEU A 150 11.01 4.73 5.86
C LEU A 150 10.44 6.15 5.99
N ALA A 151 9.68 6.44 7.06
CA ALA A 151 9.11 7.75 7.31
C ALA A 151 10.21 8.82 7.42
N GLU A 152 11.27 8.55 8.19
CA GLU A 152 12.44 9.42 8.33
C GLU A 152 13.13 9.68 6.98
N GLN A 153 13.33 8.63 6.17
CA GLN A 153 13.94 8.74 4.84
C GLN A 153 13.09 9.52 3.83
N LEU A 154 11.79 9.61 4.07
CA LEU A 154 10.84 10.39 3.28
C LEU A 154 10.63 11.80 3.84
N GLY A 155 11.26 12.16 4.97
CA GLY A 155 11.07 13.45 5.64
C GLY A 155 9.67 13.64 6.22
N LEU A 156 9.02 12.52 6.61
CA LEU A 156 7.71 12.56 7.28
C LEU A 156 7.89 12.82 8.77
N PRO A 157 6.94 13.49 9.45
CA PRO A 157 6.96 13.66 10.89
C PRO A 157 6.78 12.32 11.62
N VAL A 158 7.64 12.06 12.61
CA VAL A 158 7.68 10.77 13.34
C VAL A 158 7.43 10.91 14.85
N ASP A 159 7.07 12.10 15.31
CA ASP A 159 6.86 12.43 16.75
C ASP A 159 5.77 11.55 17.40
N ASP A 160 4.72 11.22 16.64
CA ASP A 160 3.68 10.26 17.03
C ASP A 160 3.57 9.18 15.96
N PHE A 161 4.40 8.15 16.08
CA PHE A 161 4.43 7.02 15.16
C PHE A 161 3.83 5.77 15.82
N SER A 162 2.59 5.92 16.31
CA SER A 162 1.84 4.86 16.99
C SER A 162 0.97 4.06 16.01
N MET A 163 0.93 2.73 16.22
CA MET A 163 0.08 1.84 15.44
C MET A 163 -1.40 2.16 15.71
N ARG A 164 -2.21 2.12 14.66
CA ARG A 164 -3.64 2.37 14.71
C ARG A 164 -4.39 1.28 13.96
N VAL A 165 -5.47 0.82 14.56
CA VAL A 165 -6.49 0.01 13.90
C VAL A 165 -7.82 0.67 14.24
N ALA A 166 -8.48 1.20 13.24
CA ALA A 166 -9.83 1.72 13.41
C ALA A 166 -10.80 0.54 13.46
N VAL A 167 -11.57 0.44 14.53
CA VAL A 167 -12.59 -0.58 14.73
C VAL A 167 -13.94 0.02 14.40
N SER A 168 -14.79 -0.70 13.66
CA SER A 168 -16.16 -0.23 13.41
C SER A 168 -16.94 -0.10 14.73
N PRO A 169 -17.85 0.88 14.85
CA PRO A 169 -18.69 1.01 16.04
C PRO A 169 -19.46 -0.26 16.39
N GLU A 170 -19.84 -1.04 15.39
CA GLU A 170 -20.56 -2.31 15.55
C GLU A 170 -19.67 -3.44 16.11
N ALA A 171 -18.35 -3.38 15.86
CA ALA A 171 -17.41 -4.38 16.40
C ALA A 171 -16.85 -3.97 17.78
N ALA A 172 -17.11 -2.75 18.24
CA ALA A 172 -16.71 -2.23 19.54
C ALA A 172 -17.80 -2.40 20.61
N ALA A 173 -19.00 -2.82 20.24
CA ALA A 173 -20.15 -3.10 21.10
C ALA A 173 -20.22 -4.58 21.46
#